data_7076ecf6e55c261825b1b915ed6ff429
#
_entry.id   7076ecf6e55c261825b1b915ed6ff429
#
_cell.length_a   1.000
_cell.length_b   1.000
_cell.length_c   1.000
_cell.angle_alpha   90.00
_cell.angle_beta   90.00
_cell.angle_gamma   90.00
#
_symmetry.space_group_name_H-M   'P 1'
#
loop_
_entity.id
_entity.type
_entity.pdbx_description
1 polymer ?
#
loop_
_entity_poly.entity_id
_entity_poly.type
_entity_poly.pdbx_seq_one_letter_code
_entity_poly.pdbx_strand_id
1 'polypeptide(L)'
;MSDANHAKKHPELIYDVGMHKGEDTDYYLKKGFSVIGFEADPDLAAYCRDRLSDEIENGKLIIVEGAIAERKSEDDEERTIKFYKNTSISVWGTVDADWARRNEKLGTSSEVIEVPIVDFAACLEKHGVPHYCKIDIEGMDAVCLRALRRFEHKPDYISIESEKVSFDKLVEEVNLLSELGYDRFKAVQQSSIEHQREPKDSKERRCVGYQFGMGSSGLFGEDLPGRWMNDEQIINRYKSVFRRYRVFGDYGILRKTYPGKAIIKALSIVVRRPIPGYYDTHAKHTDTC
;
A
#
# COMPACT_ATOMS: atom_id res chain seq x y z
N MET A 1 -19.65 -1.66 24.99
CA MET A 1 -19.90 -1.75 23.56
C MET A 1 -19.66 -0.35 23.04
N SER A 2 -18.52 -0.09 22.38
CA SER A 2 -18.30 1.23 21.76
C SER A 2 -19.27 1.32 20.59
N ASP A 3 -20.03 2.43 20.54
CA ASP A 3 -20.88 2.71 19.38
C ASP A 3 -20.01 2.68 18.12
N ALA A 4 -20.34 1.77 17.18
CA ALA A 4 -19.63 1.68 15.92
C ALA A 4 -19.83 3.00 15.16
N ASN A 5 -18.75 3.59 14.66
CA ASN A 5 -18.81 4.82 13.91
C ASN A 5 -19.48 4.56 12.54
N HIS A 6 -20.57 5.28 12.26
CA HIS A 6 -21.37 5.16 11.05
C HIS A 6 -20.88 6.05 9.89
N ALA A 7 -19.58 6.21 9.73
CA ALA A 7 -19.05 6.94 8.58
C ALA A 7 -19.61 6.35 7.28
N LYS A 8 -20.15 7.23 6.43
CA LYS A 8 -20.83 6.84 5.19
C LYS A 8 -19.82 6.25 4.20
N LYS A 9 -20.22 5.17 3.52
CA LYS A 9 -19.46 4.59 2.43
C LYS A 9 -19.67 5.37 1.13
N HIS A 10 -18.56 5.65 0.42
CA HIS A 10 -18.56 6.41 -0.83
C HIS A 10 -17.99 5.56 -1.98
N PRO A 11 -18.84 5.04 -2.88
CA PRO A 11 -18.40 4.14 -3.96
C PRO A 11 -17.55 4.82 -5.03
N GLU A 12 -17.46 6.14 -5.02
CA GLU A 12 -16.63 6.95 -5.93
C GLU A 12 -15.34 7.46 -5.28
N LEU A 13 -15.05 7.08 -4.03
CA LEU A 13 -13.92 7.55 -3.29
C LEU A 13 -12.83 6.48 -3.21
N ILE A 14 -11.60 6.90 -3.41
CA ILE A 14 -10.40 6.09 -3.17
C ILE A 14 -9.50 6.79 -2.14
N TYR A 15 -8.91 6.02 -1.25
CA TYR A 15 -7.81 6.47 -0.41
C TYR A 15 -6.50 5.91 -0.96
N ASP A 16 -5.56 6.81 -1.26
CA ASP A 16 -4.20 6.50 -1.70
C ASP A 16 -3.24 6.85 -0.56
N VAL A 17 -2.99 5.88 0.31
CA VAL A 17 -2.16 6.04 1.50
C VAL A 17 -0.71 5.70 1.15
N GLY A 18 0.16 6.71 1.21
CA GLY A 18 1.49 6.68 0.63
C GLY A 18 1.43 6.99 -0.87
N MET A 19 0.89 8.18 -1.21
CA MET A 19 0.65 8.54 -2.62
C MET A 19 1.93 8.82 -3.41
N HIS A 20 3.06 9.04 -2.74
CA HIS A 20 4.37 9.30 -3.34
C HIS A 20 4.31 10.47 -4.34
N LYS A 21 4.57 10.25 -5.63
CA LYS A 21 4.45 11.27 -6.69
C LYS A 21 3.08 11.28 -7.38
N GLY A 22 2.11 10.57 -6.81
CA GLY A 22 0.75 10.50 -7.32
C GLY A 22 0.59 9.61 -8.56
N GLU A 23 1.42 8.58 -8.72
CA GLU A 23 1.35 7.66 -9.85
C GLU A 23 0.00 6.94 -9.88
N ASP A 24 -0.41 6.37 -8.75
CA ASP A 24 -1.69 5.68 -8.61
C ASP A 24 -2.85 6.67 -8.52
N THR A 25 -2.67 7.79 -7.80
CA THR A 25 -3.66 8.89 -7.73
C THR A 25 -4.07 9.35 -9.13
N ASP A 26 -3.12 9.58 -10.05
CA ASP A 26 -3.40 9.98 -11.44
C ASP A 26 -4.26 8.94 -12.16
N TYR A 27 -3.98 7.65 -11.97
CA TYR A 27 -4.79 6.57 -12.51
C TYR A 27 -6.22 6.59 -12.00
N TYR A 28 -6.41 6.70 -10.67
CA TYR A 28 -7.74 6.70 -10.06
C TYR A 28 -8.58 7.91 -10.49
N LEU A 29 -7.97 9.10 -10.56
CA LEU A 29 -8.61 10.32 -11.05
C LEU A 29 -9.06 10.18 -12.52
N LYS A 30 -8.19 9.65 -13.39
CA LYS A 30 -8.52 9.38 -14.80
C LYS A 30 -9.67 8.38 -14.94
N LYS A 31 -9.76 7.36 -14.07
CA LYS A 31 -10.91 6.45 -14.01
C LYS A 31 -12.21 7.13 -13.57
N GLY A 32 -12.12 8.33 -13.01
CA GLY A 32 -13.28 9.15 -12.59
C GLY A 32 -13.61 9.00 -11.10
N PHE A 33 -12.72 8.47 -10.28
CA PHE A 33 -12.85 8.50 -8.83
C PHE A 33 -12.47 9.87 -8.25
N SER A 34 -12.95 10.15 -7.05
CA SER A 34 -12.36 11.17 -6.18
C SER A 34 -11.31 10.51 -5.30
N VAL A 35 -10.25 11.23 -4.94
CA VAL A 35 -9.13 10.64 -4.19
C VAL A 35 -8.81 11.48 -2.96
N ILE A 36 -8.59 10.82 -1.83
CA ILE A 36 -7.87 11.36 -0.69
C ILE A 36 -6.47 10.74 -0.70
N GLY A 37 -5.46 11.53 -1.05
CA GLY A 37 -4.07 11.11 -1.05
C GLY A 37 -3.39 11.48 0.27
N PHE A 38 -2.60 10.58 0.84
CA PHE A 38 -1.84 10.80 2.06
C PHE A 38 -0.35 10.73 1.74
N GLU A 39 0.41 11.75 2.15
CA GLU A 39 1.85 11.80 1.91
C GLU A 39 2.57 12.43 3.10
N ALA A 40 3.58 11.72 3.61
CA ALA A 40 4.35 12.17 4.76
C ALA A 40 5.51 13.09 4.39
N ASP A 41 6.12 12.89 3.21
CA ASP A 41 7.20 13.73 2.71
C ASP A 41 6.63 15.06 2.18
N PRO A 42 6.92 16.22 2.82
CA PRO A 42 6.39 17.52 2.40
C PRO A 42 6.81 17.92 0.98
N ASP A 43 8.00 17.48 0.52
CA ASP A 43 8.46 17.78 -0.84
C ASP A 43 7.66 17.02 -1.88
N LEU A 44 7.32 15.74 -1.59
CA LEU A 44 6.46 14.93 -2.44
C LEU A 44 5.01 15.45 -2.43
N ALA A 45 4.50 15.83 -1.25
CA ALA A 45 3.17 16.44 -1.14
C ALA A 45 3.09 17.77 -1.95
N ALA A 46 4.12 18.62 -1.87
CA ALA A 46 4.20 19.84 -2.65
C ALA A 46 4.26 19.56 -4.17
N TYR A 47 5.08 18.57 -4.58
CA TYR A 47 5.15 18.12 -5.96
C TYR A 47 3.79 17.65 -6.48
N CYS A 48 3.03 16.87 -5.69
CA CYS A 48 1.71 16.40 -6.08
C CYS A 48 0.70 17.55 -6.17
N ARG A 49 0.77 18.56 -5.28
CA ARG A 49 -0.09 19.74 -5.35
C ARG A 49 0.11 20.54 -6.62
N ASP A 50 1.36 20.70 -7.06
CA ASP A 50 1.67 21.37 -8.32
C ASP A 50 1.20 20.55 -9.52
N ARG A 51 1.57 19.28 -9.56
CA ARG A 51 1.28 18.36 -10.68
C ARG A 51 -0.22 18.13 -10.89
N LEU A 52 -1.01 18.05 -9.81
CA LEU A 52 -2.44 17.68 -9.81
C LEU A 52 -3.32 18.84 -9.35
N SER A 53 -2.88 20.08 -9.65
CA SER A 53 -3.58 21.30 -9.24
C SER A 53 -5.02 21.38 -9.77
N ASP A 54 -5.24 21.00 -11.03
CA ASP A 54 -6.56 21.02 -11.66
C ASP A 54 -7.55 20.08 -10.93
N GLU A 55 -7.10 18.90 -10.51
CA GLU A 55 -7.92 17.95 -9.77
C GLU A 55 -8.23 18.42 -8.35
N ILE A 56 -7.31 19.14 -7.74
CA ILE A 56 -7.52 19.79 -6.44
C ILE A 56 -8.53 20.94 -6.57
N GLU A 57 -8.37 21.82 -7.54
CA GLU A 57 -9.28 22.95 -7.80
C GLU A 57 -10.70 22.47 -8.13
N ASN A 58 -10.83 21.38 -8.86
CA ASN A 58 -12.11 20.74 -9.18
C ASN A 58 -12.69 19.89 -8.03
N GLY A 59 -12.02 19.84 -6.87
CA GLY A 59 -12.48 19.09 -5.68
C GLY A 59 -12.46 17.56 -5.85
N LYS A 60 -11.69 17.05 -6.82
CA LYS A 60 -11.53 15.61 -7.06
C LYS A 60 -10.39 14.98 -6.29
N LEU A 61 -9.42 15.79 -5.86
CA LEU A 61 -8.28 15.38 -5.07
C LEU A 61 -8.17 16.23 -3.80
N ILE A 62 -8.00 15.57 -2.67
CA ILE A 62 -7.56 16.18 -1.40
C ILE A 62 -6.25 15.54 -1.02
N ILE A 63 -5.22 16.33 -0.74
CA ILE A 63 -3.92 15.84 -0.24
C ILE A 63 -3.84 16.14 1.25
N VAL A 64 -3.69 15.08 2.04
CA VAL A 64 -3.45 15.10 3.48
C VAL A 64 -1.96 14.91 3.71
N GLU A 65 -1.29 16.01 4.08
CA GLU A 65 0.14 15.98 4.37
C GLU A 65 0.39 15.58 5.81
N GLY A 66 1.26 14.59 6.00
CA GLY A 66 1.68 14.07 7.29
C GLY A 66 1.73 12.55 7.32
N ALA A 67 2.30 12.03 8.38
CA ALA A 67 2.48 10.61 8.59
C ALA A 67 1.32 10.00 9.40
N ILE A 68 0.75 8.92 8.90
CA ILE A 68 -0.25 8.17 9.67
C ILE A 68 0.45 7.43 10.80
N ALA A 69 0.04 7.70 12.02
CA ALA A 69 0.55 7.04 13.22
C ALA A 69 -0.55 6.92 14.28
N GLU A 70 -0.40 5.95 15.18
CA GLU A 70 -1.27 5.84 16.35
C GLU A 70 -0.90 6.94 17.36
N ARG A 71 -1.91 7.67 17.84
CA ARG A 71 -1.73 8.51 19.03
C ARG A 71 -1.58 7.62 20.26
N LYS A 72 -0.61 7.89 21.11
CA LYS A 72 -0.35 7.12 22.33
C LYS A 72 -1.48 7.28 23.38
N SER A 73 -2.16 8.43 23.38
CA SER A 73 -3.34 8.72 24.20
C SER A 73 -4.14 9.87 23.60
N GLU A 74 -5.40 10.07 24.02
CA GLU A 74 -6.22 11.23 23.63
C GLU A 74 -5.66 12.55 24.17
N ASP A 75 -4.91 12.51 25.26
CA ASP A 75 -4.24 13.65 25.88
C ASP A 75 -2.83 13.90 25.32
N ASP A 76 -2.42 13.15 24.30
CA ASP A 76 -1.09 13.29 23.70
C ASP A 76 -1.02 14.59 22.88
N GLU A 77 -0.27 15.57 23.41
CA GLU A 77 -0.03 16.86 22.77
C GLU A 77 0.94 16.77 21.58
N GLU A 78 1.57 15.60 21.38
CA GLU A 78 2.47 15.40 20.23
C GLU A 78 1.68 15.52 18.92
N ARG A 79 1.93 16.60 18.18
CA ARG A 79 1.32 16.87 16.87
C ARG A 79 2.20 16.50 15.72
N THR A 80 3.47 16.16 15.99
CA THR A 80 4.47 15.79 14.99
C THR A 80 5.14 14.46 15.36
N ILE A 81 5.70 13.81 14.37
CA ILE A 81 6.46 12.56 14.53
C ILE A 81 7.71 12.62 13.65
N LYS A 82 8.76 11.94 14.06
CA LYS A 82 9.97 11.76 13.25
C LYS A 82 9.67 10.92 12.03
N PHE A 83 9.99 11.45 10.87
CA PHE A 83 9.92 10.76 9.60
C PHE A 83 11.33 10.60 9.02
N TYR A 84 11.70 9.39 8.68
CA TYR A 84 12.99 9.04 8.09
C TYR A 84 12.85 9.11 6.57
N LYS A 85 13.05 10.30 6.00
CA LYS A 85 13.03 10.56 4.58
C LYS A 85 14.23 9.90 3.92
N ASN A 86 14.00 8.89 3.07
CA ASN A 86 15.08 8.23 2.37
C ASN A 86 15.57 9.09 1.20
N THR A 87 16.84 9.51 1.24
CA THR A 87 17.43 10.43 0.26
C THR A 87 17.88 9.73 -1.03
N SER A 88 17.94 8.41 -1.03
CA SER A 88 18.39 7.60 -2.17
C SER A 88 17.22 6.98 -2.94
N ILE A 89 16.20 6.51 -2.22
CA ILE A 89 15.02 5.83 -2.77
C ILE A 89 13.78 6.41 -2.08
N SER A 90 13.14 7.39 -2.74
CA SER A 90 12.06 8.18 -2.13
C SER A 90 10.85 7.38 -1.64
N VAL A 91 10.57 6.22 -2.23
CA VAL A 91 9.50 5.32 -1.77
C VAL A 91 9.80 4.59 -0.45
N TRP A 92 11.02 4.68 0.09
CA TRP A 92 11.42 4.02 1.33
C TRP A 92 11.38 4.93 2.56
N GLY A 93 10.63 6.02 2.49
CA GLY A 93 10.37 6.89 3.66
C GLY A 93 9.49 6.18 4.69
N THR A 94 9.81 6.31 6.00
CA THR A 94 9.09 5.61 7.07
C THR A 94 9.15 6.38 8.39
N VAL A 95 8.18 6.15 9.26
CA VAL A 95 8.24 6.57 10.69
C VAL A 95 8.85 5.51 11.59
N ASP A 96 9.06 4.29 11.09
CA ASP A 96 9.65 3.18 11.83
C ASP A 96 11.18 3.25 11.78
N ALA A 97 11.80 3.50 12.94
CA ALA A 97 13.25 3.60 13.07
C ALA A 97 13.98 2.27 12.76
N ASP A 98 13.35 1.12 13.00
CA ASP A 98 13.95 -0.19 12.68
C ASP A 98 13.93 -0.43 11.17
N TRP A 99 12.86 0.01 10.51
CA TRP A 99 12.73 -0.03 9.06
C TRP A 99 13.74 0.89 8.39
N ALA A 100 13.91 2.11 8.91
CA ALA A 100 14.94 3.05 8.44
C ALA A 100 16.35 2.46 8.57
N ARG A 101 16.70 1.88 9.75
CA ARG A 101 18.00 1.20 9.96
C ARG A 101 18.21 0.01 9.03
N ARG A 102 17.14 -0.74 8.70
CA ARG A 102 17.19 -1.81 7.71
C ARG A 102 17.55 -1.26 6.32
N ASN A 103 16.89 -0.18 5.91
CA ASN A 103 17.15 0.44 4.61
C ASN A 103 18.59 0.97 4.50
N GLU A 104 19.13 1.55 5.57
CA GLU A 104 20.54 1.98 5.65
C GLU A 104 21.52 0.81 5.47
N LYS A 105 21.23 -0.36 6.09
CA LYS A 105 22.04 -1.58 5.88
C LYS A 105 22.00 -2.09 4.43
N LEU A 106 20.97 -1.71 3.67
CA LEU A 106 20.87 -2.00 2.23
C LEU A 106 21.58 -0.96 1.35
N GLY A 107 22.21 0.06 1.95
CA GLY A 107 23.08 1.01 1.27
C GLY A 107 22.42 2.35 0.93
N THR A 108 21.27 2.66 1.57
CA THR A 108 20.63 3.98 1.45
C THR A 108 20.96 4.87 2.65
N SER A 109 20.57 6.13 2.58
CA SER A 109 20.67 7.09 3.68
C SER A 109 19.33 7.77 3.91
N SER A 110 19.07 8.15 5.18
CA SER A 110 17.85 8.83 5.56
C SER A 110 18.17 10.17 6.23
N GLU A 111 17.38 11.18 5.90
CA GLU A 111 17.27 12.42 6.65
C GLU A 111 16.11 12.31 7.63
N VAL A 112 16.28 12.81 8.85
CA VAL A 112 15.22 12.81 9.87
C VAL A 112 14.58 14.18 9.89
N ILE A 113 13.27 14.23 9.61
CA ILE A 113 12.46 15.43 9.66
C ILE A 113 11.27 15.24 10.60
N GLU A 114 10.69 16.33 11.10
CA GLU A 114 9.43 16.32 11.85
C GLU A 114 8.27 16.55 10.89
N VAL A 115 7.27 15.69 10.92
CA VAL A 115 6.06 15.82 10.08
C VAL A 115 4.80 15.73 10.94
N PRO A 116 3.68 16.34 10.52
CA PRO A 116 2.41 16.22 11.24
C PRO A 116 1.95 14.77 11.39
N ILE A 117 1.34 14.46 12.54
CA ILE A 117 0.64 13.18 12.73
C ILE A 117 -0.75 13.29 12.11
N VAL A 118 -1.11 12.32 11.29
CA VAL A 118 -2.42 12.15 10.68
C VAL A 118 -3.17 11.02 11.38
N ASP A 119 -4.33 11.35 11.96
CA ASP A 119 -5.27 10.36 12.49
C ASP A 119 -6.11 9.80 11.35
N PHE A 120 -5.84 8.56 10.97
CA PHE A 120 -6.55 7.89 9.88
C PHE A 120 -8.03 7.69 10.17
N ALA A 121 -8.41 7.42 11.43
CA ALA A 121 -9.81 7.29 11.82
C ALA A 121 -10.57 8.63 11.66
N ALA A 122 -9.97 9.74 12.09
CA ALA A 122 -10.56 11.06 11.90
C ALA A 122 -10.73 11.41 10.40
N CYS A 123 -9.83 10.95 9.53
CA CYS A 123 -9.99 11.11 8.09
C CYS A 123 -11.18 10.31 7.55
N LEU A 124 -11.39 9.06 8.01
CA LEU A 124 -12.56 8.25 7.65
C LEU A 124 -13.87 8.88 8.15
N GLU A 125 -13.87 9.45 9.35
CA GLU A 125 -15.03 10.19 9.89
C GLU A 125 -15.38 11.42 9.03
N LYS A 126 -14.36 12.17 8.64
CA LYS A 126 -14.51 13.42 7.88
C LYS A 126 -14.88 13.20 6.41
N HIS A 127 -14.25 12.24 5.76
CA HIS A 127 -14.34 12.05 4.31
C HIS A 127 -15.14 10.82 3.90
N GLY A 128 -15.47 9.94 4.86
CA GLY A 128 -16.20 8.70 4.63
C GLY A 128 -15.28 7.51 4.29
N VAL A 129 -15.89 6.33 4.25
CA VAL A 129 -15.21 5.07 3.93
C VAL A 129 -15.11 4.93 2.41
N PRO A 130 -13.91 4.73 1.85
CA PRO A 130 -13.72 4.64 0.40
C PRO A 130 -14.21 3.31 -0.18
N HIS A 131 -14.39 3.27 -1.50
CA HIS A 131 -14.54 2.05 -2.27
C HIS A 131 -13.25 1.21 -2.25
N TYR A 132 -12.12 1.85 -2.49
CA TYR A 132 -10.81 1.21 -2.47
C TYR A 132 -9.84 1.98 -1.57
N CYS A 133 -9.09 1.26 -0.76
CA CYS A 133 -8.04 1.81 0.09
C CYS A 133 -6.70 1.13 -0.25
N LYS A 134 -5.84 1.83 -0.97
CA LYS A 134 -4.45 1.42 -1.16
C LYS A 134 -3.65 1.91 0.04
N ILE A 135 -2.89 1.03 0.69
CA ILE A 135 -2.02 1.36 1.82
C ILE A 135 -0.61 0.85 1.50
N ASP A 136 0.35 1.77 1.52
CA ASP A 136 1.76 1.49 1.25
C ASP A 136 2.61 2.54 1.97
N ILE A 137 2.79 2.37 3.27
CA ILE A 137 3.48 3.30 4.18
C ILE A 137 4.60 2.64 4.99
N GLU A 138 5.31 1.73 4.34
CA GLU A 138 6.59 1.16 4.78
C GLU A 138 6.60 0.75 6.26
N GLY A 139 5.81 -0.30 6.57
CA GLY A 139 5.77 -0.95 7.89
C GLY A 139 4.70 -0.43 8.85
N MET A 140 3.91 0.58 8.45
CA MET A 140 2.82 1.15 9.29
C MET A 140 1.42 0.79 8.80
N ASP A 141 1.26 -0.05 7.80
CA ASP A 141 -0.01 -0.42 7.17
C ASP A 141 -1.04 -0.95 8.18
N ALA A 142 -0.57 -1.70 9.17
CA ALA A 142 -1.42 -2.23 10.24
C ALA A 142 -2.12 -1.14 11.08
N VAL A 143 -1.59 0.09 11.13
CA VAL A 143 -2.24 1.22 11.83
C VAL A 143 -3.56 1.56 11.14
N CYS A 144 -3.55 1.65 9.81
CA CYS A 144 -4.76 1.89 9.02
C CYS A 144 -5.77 0.74 9.19
N LEU A 145 -5.30 -0.52 9.15
CA LEU A 145 -6.17 -1.68 9.32
C LEU A 145 -6.83 -1.70 10.72
N ARG A 146 -6.05 -1.41 11.77
CA ARG A 146 -6.60 -1.33 13.14
C ARG A 146 -7.63 -0.21 13.29
N ALA A 147 -7.40 0.96 12.66
CA ALA A 147 -8.34 2.06 12.68
C ALA A 147 -9.69 1.67 12.08
N LEU A 148 -9.70 0.86 11.01
CA LEU A 148 -10.93 0.37 10.38
C LEU A 148 -11.82 -0.46 11.33
N ARG A 149 -11.30 -1.08 12.40
CA ARG A 149 -12.12 -1.82 13.38
C ARG A 149 -13.22 -0.97 14.01
N ARG A 150 -13.01 0.34 14.12
CA ARG A 150 -13.95 1.30 14.75
C ARG A 150 -15.18 1.60 13.89
N PHE A 151 -15.17 1.25 12.62
CA PHE A 151 -16.21 1.59 11.64
C PHE A 151 -17.08 0.38 11.32
N GLU A 152 -18.39 0.60 11.14
CA GLU A 152 -19.32 -0.42 10.67
C GLU A 152 -19.00 -0.81 9.22
N HIS A 153 -18.90 0.20 8.36
CA HIS A 153 -18.55 0.00 6.96
C HIS A 153 -17.04 -0.12 6.74
N LYS A 154 -16.64 -0.97 5.80
CA LYS A 154 -15.26 -1.15 5.37
C LYS A 154 -15.14 -0.83 3.88
N PRO A 155 -13.94 -0.48 3.38
CA PRO A 155 -13.68 -0.42 1.93
C PRO A 155 -14.11 -1.71 1.24
N ASP A 156 -14.62 -1.61 0.00
CA ASP A 156 -14.92 -2.80 -0.81
C ASP A 156 -13.66 -3.59 -1.10
N TYR A 157 -12.60 -2.87 -1.38
CA TYR A 157 -11.28 -3.43 -1.66
C TYR A 157 -10.21 -2.71 -0.86
N ILE A 158 -9.18 -3.45 -0.50
CA ILE A 158 -7.99 -2.91 0.16
C ILE A 158 -6.74 -3.58 -0.41
N SER A 159 -5.65 -2.85 -0.49
CA SER A 159 -4.33 -3.42 -0.74
C SER A 159 -3.33 -2.93 0.27
N ILE A 160 -2.40 -3.80 0.65
CA ILE A 160 -1.26 -3.52 1.53
C ILE A 160 0.02 -4.09 0.93
N GLU A 161 1.19 -3.48 1.22
CA GLU A 161 2.46 -4.15 0.94
C GLU A 161 2.56 -5.40 1.83
N SER A 162 2.76 -6.58 1.22
CA SER A 162 2.83 -7.83 1.98
C SER A 162 4.12 -7.91 2.77
N GLU A 163 4.03 -8.32 4.04
CA GLU A 163 5.20 -8.64 4.87
C GLU A 163 6.13 -9.63 4.14
N LYS A 164 7.42 -9.36 4.13
CA LYS A 164 8.42 -10.08 3.34
C LYS A 164 9.55 -10.69 4.15
N VAL A 165 9.61 -10.40 5.44
CA VAL A 165 10.69 -10.86 6.36
C VAL A 165 10.19 -11.98 7.27
N SER A 166 9.02 -11.84 7.86
CA SER A 166 8.43 -12.79 8.81
C SER A 166 7.15 -13.39 8.26
N PHE A 167 7.13 -14.72 8.10
CA PHE A 167 5.92 -15.42 7.67
C PHE A 167 4.80 -15.34 8.71
N ASP A 168 5.15 -15.33 10.00
CA ASP A 168 4.16 -15.21 11.08
C ASP A 168 3.47 -13.86 11.06
N LYS A 169 4.21 -12.77 10.82
CA LYS A 169 3.64 -11.43 10.65
C LYS A 169 2.75 -11.34 9.40
N LEU A 170 3.12 -11.97 8.29
CA LEU A 170 2.24 -12.06 7.12
C LEU A 170 0.92 -12.76 7.46
N VAL A 171 0.97 -13.84 8.23
CA VAL A 171 -0.24 -14.53 8.68
C VAL A 171 -1.09 -13.62 9.58
N GLU A 172 -0.45 -12.84 10.46
CA GLU A 172 -1.14 -11.84 11.28
C GLU A 172 -1.82 -10.76 10.42
N GLU A 173 -1.18 -10.29 9.34
CA GLU A 173 -1.79 -9.34 8.39
C GLU A 173 -3.04 -9.93 7.71
N VAL A 174 -2.94 -11.15 7.19
CA VAL A 174 -4.09 -11.84 6.57
C VAL A 174 -5.22 -12.07 7.58
N ASN A 175 -4.88 -12.47 8.81
CA ASN A 175 -5.88 -12.65 9.87
C ASN A 175 -6.56 -11.33 10.24
N LEU A 176 -5.80 -10.23 10.33
CA LEU A 176 -6.36 -8.91 10.60
C LEU A 176 -7.34 -8.46 9.51
N LEU A 177 -7.00 -8.70 8.23
CA LEU A 177 -7.93 -8.46 7.12
C LEU A 177 -9.17 -9.34 7.22
N SER A 178 -9.02 -10.63 7.57
CA SER A 178 -10.17 -11.54 7.75
C SER A 178 -11.07 -11.11 8.91
N GLU A 179 -10.49 -10.65 10.04
CA GLU A 179 -11.24 -10.08 11.17
C GLU A 179 -12.04 -8.82 10.78
N LEU A 180 -11.55 -8.06 9.80
CA LEU A 180 -12.24 -6.90 9.24
C LEU A 180 -13.34 -7.26 8.22
N GLY A 181 -13.54 -8.55 7.90
CA GLY A 181 -14.57 -9.05 6.99
C GLY A 181 -14.09 -9.26 5.55
N TYR A 182 -12.79 -9.21 5.29
CA TYR A 182 -12.25 -9.55 3.97
C TYR A 182 -12.08 -11.08 3.85
N ASP A 183 -12.71 -11.70 2.86
CA ASP A 183 -12.71 -13.15 2.69
C ASP A 183 -12.17 -13.62 1.33
N ARG A 184 -11.74 -12.68 0.48
CA ARG A 184 -11.16 -12.93 -0.83
C ARG A 184 -9.87 -12.17 -0.98
N PHE A 185 -8.82 -12.85 -1.46
CA PHE A 185 -7.46 -12.33 -1.51
C PHE A 185 -6.80 -12.60 -2.86
N LYS A 186 -5.90 -11.69 -3.27
CA LYS A 186 -4.96 -11.88 -4.38
C LYS A 186 -3.57 -11.45 -3.95
N ALA A 187 -2.52 -12.18 -4.35
CA ALA A 187 -1.12 -11.79 -4.19
C ALA A 187 -0.60 -11.30 -5.54
N VAL A 188 -0.30 -10.02 -5.64
CA VAL A 188 0.18 -9.35 -6.84
C VAL A 188 1.67 -9.09 -6.73
N GLN A 189 2.44 -9.56 -7.69
CA GLN A 189 3.87 -9.28 -7.72
C GLN A 189 4.12 -7.91 -8.32
N GLN A 190 4.74 -6.99 -7.58
CA GLN A 190 4.96 -5.60 -7.99
C GLN A 190 5.67 -5.48 -9.35
N SER A 191 6.65 -6.35 -9.63
CA SER A 191 7.34 -6.35 -10.93
C SER A 191 6.46 -6.74 -12.13
N SER A 192 5.23 -7.19 -11.91
CA SER A 192 4.27 -7.46 -12.98
C SER A 192 3.40 -6.26 -13.36
N ILE A 193 3.41 -5.20 -12.53
CA ILE A 193 2.50 -4.06 -12.63
C ILE A 193 2.70 -3.29 -13.94
N GLU A 194 3.92 -3.01 -14.36
CA GLU A 194 4.22 -2.33 -15.62
C GLU A 194 3.66 -3.06 -16.86
N HIS A 195 3.39 -4.34 -16.74
CA HIS A 195 2.83 -5.18 -17.82
C HIS A 195 1.32 -5.35 -17.72
N GLN A 196 0.70 -4.86 -16.66
CA GLN A 196 -0.75 -4.92 -16.54
C GLN A 196 -1.41 -4.04 -17.61
N ARG A 197 -2.60 -4.47 -18.03
CA ARG A 197 -3.44 -3.73 -18.96
C ARG A 197 -4.87 -3.78 -18.46
N GLU A 198 -5.54 -2.66 -18.52
CA GLU A 198 -6.95 -2.59 -18.15
C GLU A 198 -7.80 -3.52 -19.03
N PRO A 199 -8.77 -4.22 -18.44
CA PRO A 199 -9.78 -4.93 -19.23
C PRO A 199 -10.63 -3.90 -20.01
N LYS A 200 -11.02 -4.27 -21.25
CA LYS A 200 -11.88 -3.40 -22.08
C LYS A 200 -13.24 -3.15 -21.45
N ASP A 201 -13.75 -4.14 -20.73
CA ASP A 201 -14.99 -4.14 -19.97
C ASP A 201 -14.71 -3.91 -18.47
N SER A 202 -13.91 -2.89 -18.17
CA SER A 202 -13.53 -2.53 -16.80
C SER A 202 -14.74 -2.51 -15.87
N LYS A 203 -14.60 -3.15 -14.71
CA LYS A 203 -15.59 -3.17 -13.63
C LYS A 203 -15.37 -2.01 -12.66
N GLU A 204 -14.15 -1.52 -12.60
CA GLU A 204 -13.76 -0.37 -11.79
C GLU A 204 -13.92 0.92 -12.61
N ARG A 205 -15.17 1.29 -12.88
CA ARG A 205 -15.56 2.44 -13.72
C ARG A 205 -15.09 2.30 -15.18
N ARG A 206 -14.58 3.41 -15.76
CA ARG A 206 -14.20 3.44 -17.19
C ARG A 206 -12.79 2.89 -17.42
N CYS A 207 -12.58 2.24 -18.54
CA CYS A 207 -11.26 1.93 -19.07
C CYS A 207 -10.65 3.22 -19.67
N VAL A 208 -9.41 3.53 -19.28
CA VAL A 208 -8.68 4.74 -19.70
C VAL A 208 -7.40 4.43 -20.49
N GLY A 209 -7.11 3.14 -20.69
CA GLY A 209 -5.93 2.70 -21.42
C GLY A 209 -4.62 3.07 -20.71
N TYR A 210 -4.63 3.06 -19.35
CA TYR A 210 -3.50 3.51 -18.55
C TYR A 210 -2.29 2.61 -18.70
N GLN A 211 -1.10 3.22 -18.71
CA GLN A 211 0.18 2.53 -18.67
C GLN A 211 0.84 2.76 -17.33
N PHE A 212 0.93 1.71 -16.53
CA PHE A 212 1.57 1.77 -15.24
C PHE A 212 3.08 1.90 -15.38
N GLY A 213 3.66 2.82 -14.62
CA GLY A 213 5.09 3.02 -14.49
C GLY A 213 5.68 2.35 -13.26
N MET A 214 6.97 2.54 -13.07
CA MET A 214 7.66 2.11 -11.85
C MET A 214 7.10 2.89 -10.65
N GLY A 215 6.81 2.20 -9.54
CA GLY A 215 6.23 2.78 -8.34
C GLY A 215 4.71 2.78 -8.28
N SER A 216 4.02 2.33 -9.36
CA SER A 216 2.56 2.15 -9.32
C SER A 216 2.17 0.83 -8.66
N SER A 217 1.01 0.81 -8.01
CA SER A 217 0.36 -0.39 -7.44
C SER A 217 -0.51 -1.14 -8.46
N GLY A 218 -0.83 -0.52 -9.59
CA GLY A 218 -1.48 -1.16 -10.73
C GLY A 218 -3.00 -1.23 -10.66
N LEU A 219 -3.56 -2.29 -11.24
CA LEU A 219 -5.00 -2.55 -11.24
C LEU A 219 -5.48 -2.94 -9.84
N PHE A 220 -6.73 -2.63 -9.54
CA PHE A 220 -7.39 -2.96 -8.28
C PHE A 220 -8.79 -3.55 -8.51
N GLY A 221 -9.42 -4.03 -7.44
CA GLY A 221 -10.79 -4.50 -7.46
C GLY A 221 -11.02 -5.66 -8.43
N GLU A 222 -12.11 -5.60 -9.16
CA GLU A 222 -12.46 -6.64 -10.15
C GLU A 222 -11.66 -6.54 -11.46
N ASP A 223 -11.02 -5.40 -11.73
CA ASP A 223 -10.12 -5.25 -12.89
C ASP A 223 -8.80 -5.99 -12.67
N LEU A 224 -8.46 -6.36 -11.43
CA LEU A 224 -7.23 -7.06 -11.11
C LEU A 224 -7.30 -8.50 -11.60
N PRO A 225 -6.36 -8.95 -12.46
CA PRO A 225 -6.40 -10.28 -13.05
C PRO A 225 -6.19 -11.39 -12.02
N GLY A 226 -6.64 -12.60 -12.38
CA GLY A 226 -6.46 -13.81 -11.59
C GLY A 226 -7.65 -14.10 -10.67
N ARG A 227 -7.62 -15.31 -10.12
CA ARG A 227 -8.70 -15.81 -9.25
C ARG A 227 -8.54 -15.29 -7.83
N TRP A 228 -9.63 -14.87 -7.22
CA TRP A 228 -9.72 -14.64 -5.79
C TRP A 228 -9.50 -15.94 -5.00
N MET A 229 -8.74 -15.86 -3.93
CA MET A 229 -8.40 -16.95 -3.02
C MET A 229 -9.02 -16.68 -1.65
N ASN A 230 -9.38 -17.72 -0.91
CA ASN A 230 -9.72 -17.55 0.50
C ASN A 230 -8.44 -17.41 1.35
N ASP A 231 -8.61 -17.19 2.67
CA ASP A 231 -7.53 -17.00 3.65
C ASP A 231 -6.53 -18.18 3.68
N GLU A 232 -7.01 -19.43 3.69
CA GLU A 232 -6.14 -20.61 3.65
C GLU A 232 -5.34 -20.67 2.35
N GLN A 233 -5.96 -20.39 1.23
CA GLN A 233 -5.33 -20.44 -0.08
C GLN A 233 -4.26 -19.34 -0.24
N ILE A 234 -4.52 -18.11 0.23
CA ILE A 234 -3.55 -17.03 0.16
C ILE A 234 -2.35 -17.30 1.08
N ILE A 235 -2.57 -17.80 2.30
CA ILE A 235 -1.50 -18.20 3.22
C ILE A 235 -0.64 -19.31 2.58
N ASN A 236 -1.25 -20.31 1.96
CA ASN A 236 -0.52 -21.36 1.26
C ASN A 236 0.26 -20.83 0.04
N ARG A 237 -0.29 -19.84 -0.67
CA ARG A 237 0.41 -19.12 -1.74
C ARG A 237 1.66 -18.45 -1.19
N TYR A 238 1.55 -17.73 -0.08
CA TYR A 238 2.68 -17.04 0.56
C TYR A 238 3.71 -18.01 1.16
N LYS A 239 3.32 -19.17 1.67
CA LYS A 239 4.29 -20.23 2.04
C LYS A 239 5.24 -20.54 0.88
N SER A 240 4.73 -20.61 -0.34
CA SER A 240 5.54 -20.84 -1.54
C SER A 240 6.43 -19.64 -1.87
N VAL A 241 5.96 -18.41 -1.65
CA VAL A 241 6.76 -17.18 -1.82
C VAL A 241 7.90 -17.14 -0.81
N PHE A 242 7.62 -17.40 0.47
CA PHE A 242 8.62 -17.39 1.54
C PHE A 242 9.67 -18.50 1.38
N ARG A 243 9.30 -19.68 0.85
CA ARG A 243 10.31 -20.69 0.47
C ARG A 243 11.30 -20.13 -0.56
N ARG A 244 10.83 -19.33 -1.51
CA ARG A 244 11.70 -18.66 -2.49
C ARG A 244 12.52 -17.55 -1.84
N TYR A 245 11.96 -16.77 -0.90
CA TYR A 245 12.69 -15.74 -0.16
C TYR A 245 13.84 -16.32 0.66
N ARG A 246 13.68 -17.51 1.26
CA ARG A 246 14.76 -18.20 1.99
C ARG A 246 15.96 -18.53 1.10
N VAL A 247 15.76 -18.71 -0.18
CA VAL A 247 16.82 -19.05 -1.15
C VAL A 247 17.36 -17.81 -1.85
N PHE A 248 16.47 -16.98 -2.39
CA PHE A 248 16.77 -15.89 -3.32
C PHE A 248 16.56 -14.49 -2.73
N GLY A 249 15.87 -14.34 -1.60
CA GLY A 249 15.55 -13.06 -0.97
C GLY A 249 16.79 -12.31 -0.46
N ASP A 250 16.58 -11.10 0.05
CA ASP A 250 17.66 -10.23 0.50
C ASP A 250 18.54 -10.87 1.58
N TYR A 251 17.95 -11.70 2.43
CA TYR A 251 18.63 -12.50 3.45
C TYR A 251 18.83 -13.98 3.03
N GLY A 252 18.51 -14.32 1.78
CA GLY A 252 18.55 -15.68 1.26
C GLY A 252 19.95 -16.27 1.17
N ILE A 253 20.02 -17.60 1.19
CA ILE A 253 21.29 -18.34 1.21
C ILE A 253 22.18 -17.97 0.01
N LEU A 254 21.59 -17.82 -1.18
CA LEU A 254 22.35 -17.50 -2.39
C LEU A 254 22.88 -16.07 -2.42
N ARG A 255 22.19 -15.10 -1.80
CA ARG A 255 22.69 -13.70 -1.76
C ARG A 255 23.89 -13.50 -0.85
N LYS A 256 24.17 -14.43 0.05
CA LYS A 256 25.35 -14.38 0.92
C LYS A 256 26.67 -14.72 0.21
N THR A 257 26.60 -15.26 -1.00
CA THR A 257 27.80 -15.69 -1.74
C THR A 257 27.90 -14.98 -3.09
N TYR A 258 29.14 -14.71 -3.55
CA TYR A 258 29.36 -14.06 -4.86
C TYR A 258 28.78 -14.88 -6.03
N PRO A 259 29.02 -16.21 -6.14
CA PRO A 259 28.42 -16.99 -7.22
C PRO A 259 26.90 -17.04 -7.12
N GLY A 260 26.32 -17.03 -5.92
CA GLY A 260 24.87 -17.00 -5.73
C GLY A 260 24.22 -15.70 -6.26
N LYS A 261 24.86 -14.54 -6.06
CA LYS A 261 24.40 -13.27 -6.62
C LYS A 261 24.39 -13.30 -8.15
N ALA A 262 25.40 -13.89 -8.77
CA ALA A 262 25.48 -14.05 -10.22
C ALA A 262 24.37 -14.98 -10.76
N ILE A 263 24.07 -16.07 -10.05
CA ILE A 263 22.97 -16.99 -10.38
C ILE A 263 21.61 -16.26 -10.30
N ILE A 264 21.37 -15.51 -9.24
CA ILE A 264 20.10 -14.73 -9.08
C ILE A 264 19.95 -13.74 -10.24
N LYS A 265 21.03 -13.01 -10.58
CA LYS A 265 21.04 -12.06 -11.69
C LYS A 265 20.72 -12.75 -13.03
N ALA A 266 21.37 -13.87 -13.31
CA ALA A 266 21.13 -14.65 -14.52
C ALA A 266 19.67 -15.17 -14.60
N LEU A 267 19.14 -15.73 -13.50
CA LEU A 267 17.76 -16.18 -13.41
C LEU A 267 16.77 -15.02 -13.61
N SER A 268 17.02 -13.86 -13.00
CA SER A 268 16.18 -12.67 -13.16
C SER A 268 16.13 -12.19 -14.61
N ILE A 269 17.23 -12.28 -15.34
CA ILE A 269 17.30 -11.97 -16.80
C ILE A 269 16.46 -12.98 -17.60
N VAL A 270 16.61 -14.28 -17.32
CA VAL A 270 15.85 -15.33 -18.03
C VAL A 270 14.36 -15.21 -17.79
N VAL A 271 13.95 -14.96 -16.54
CA VAL A 271 12.54 -14.81 -16.16
C VAL A 271 11.99 -13.42 -16.47
N ARG A 272 12.86 -12.47 -16.87
CA ARG A 272 12.56 -11.06 -17.16
C ARG A 272 11.84 -10.34 -16.01
N ARG A 273 12.14 -10.71 -14.77
CA ARG A 273 11.60 -10.06 -13.55
C ARG A 273 12.48 -10.36 -12.34
N PRO A 274 12.45 -9.50 -11.31
CA PRO A 274 13.18 -9.75 -10.07
C PRO A 274 12.75 -11.07 -9.40
N ILE A 275 13.70 -11.78 -8.84
CA ILE A 275 13.45 -13.00 -8.07
C ILE A 275 14.00 -12.77 -6.65
N PRO A 276 13.14 -12.94 -5.62
CA PRO A 276 11.74 -13.36 -5.64
C PRO A 276 10.73 -12.25 -5.97
N GLY A 277 11.12 -10.95 -5.90
CA GLY A 277 10.24 -9.79 -6.05
C GLY A 277 9.36 -9.54 -4.83
N TYR A 278 8.82 -8.32 -4.72
CA TYR A 278 7.87 -7.91 -3.68
C TYR A 278 6.44 -8.19 -4.13
N TYR A 279 5.54 -8.31 -3.17
CA TYR A 279 4.13 -8.62 -3.41
C TYR A 279 3.24 -7.66 -2.63
N ASP A 280 2.10 -7.34 -3.21
CA ASP A 280 0.99 -6.68 -2.55
C ASP A 280 -0.13 -7.69 -2.29
N THR A 281 -0.74 -7.63 -1.11
CA THR A 281 -1.94 -8.37 -0.80
C THR A 281 -3.14 -7.48 -1.08
N HIS A 282 -3.95 -7.88 -2.06
CA HIS A 282 -5.26 -7.29 -2.30
C HIS A 282 -6.34 -8.13 -1.62
N ALA A 283 -7.29 -7.47 -0.98
CA ALA A 283 -8.41 -8.12 -0.32
C ALA A 283 -9.75 -7.50 -0.76
N LYS A 284 -10.77 -8.34 -0.91
CA LYS A 284 -12.16 -7.97 -1.20
C LYS A 284 -13.02 -8.28 0.01
N HIS A 285 -13.83 -7.31 0.42
CA HIS A 285 -14.76 -7.45 1.54
C HIS A 285 -15.95 -8.34 1.17
N THR A 286 -16.45 -9.11 2.14
CA THR A 286 -17.54 -10.07 1.94
C THR A 286 -18.85 -9.42 1.47
N ASP A 287 -19.12 -8.17 1.87
CA ASP A 287 -20.32 -7.42 1.49
C ASP A 287 -20.24 -6.80 0.09
N THR A 288 -19.11 -6.95 -0.59
CA THR A 288 -18.91 -6.39 -1.93
C THR A 288 -19.54 -7.31 -2.99
N CYS A 289 -20.49 -6.79 -3.73
CA CYS A 289 -21.20 -7.50 -4.80
C CYS A 289 -20.34 -7.80 -6.02
#